data_7f71b46aa6341f66cb487b6831067b55
#
_entry.id   7f71b46aa6341f66cb487b6831067b55
#
_cell.length_a   1.000
_cell.length_b   1.000
_cell.length_c   1.000
_cell.angle_alpha   90.00
_cell.angle_beta   90.00
_cell.angle_gamma   90.00
#
_symmetry.space_group_name_H-M   'P 1'
#
loop_
_entity.id
_entity.type
_entity.pdbx_description
1 polymer ?
#
loop_
_entity_poly.entity_id
_entity_poly.type
_entity_poly.pdbx_seq_one_letter_code
_entity_poly.pdbx_strand_id
1 'polypeptide(L)'
;LCKLQFRFFSPTKILRTAILLPWLAAIFSMPVNAALIEGFPLNPELVHQLNGDGNKEKTAAIKELTLLATPEAIQVLTALAEDRLMIAGDSGELLLRVEGEKAFDAATGKEVSPVPEDMDQLYPNNRVRVVLNTSMSILKLFNPDRDIRLEAAKQIEDTGGADEIFLPVMDRVLAKESDSEIKEIITLVKAMIGVKSS
;
A
#
# COMPACT_ATOMS: atom_id res chain seq x y z
N LEU A 1 22.45 52.20 -60.66
CA LEU A 1 21.70 53.41 -61.07
C LEU A 1 20.24 53.28 -60.53
N CYS A 2 19.83 54.40 -59.91
CA CYS A 2 18.48 54.86 -59.52
C CYS A 2 17.94 54.21 -58.26
N LYS A 3 18.05 54.88 -57.18
CA LYS A 3 17.43 56.08 -56.57
C LYS A 3 15.95 55.92 -56.23
N LEU A 4 15.74 56.11 -54.93
CA LEU A 4 14.69 56.95 -54.28
C LEU A 4 13.27 56.37 -54.32
N GLN A 5 12.45 56.43 -53.30
CA GLN A 5 12.25 57.47 -52.26
C GLN A 5 11.45 56.97 -51.09
N PHE A 6 11.72 57.62 -50.02
CA PHE A 6 10.95 57.76 -48.78
C PHE A 6 9.46 58.05 -48.99
N ARG A 7 8.60 57.44 -48.18
CA ARG A 7 7.48 58.18 -47.65
C ARG A 7 7.08 57.70 -46.25
N PHE A 8 7.35 58.57 -45.32
CA PHE A 8 6.78 58.61 -43.96
C PHE A 8 5.25 58.58 -43.98
N PHE A 9 4.67 57.79 -43.17
CA PHE A 9 3.37 58.14 -42.56
C PHE A 9 3.31 57.51 -41.14
N SER A 10 3.31 58.38 -40.17
CA SER A 10 3.03 58.17 -38.71
C SER A 10 1.58 58.56 -38.45
N PRO A 11 1.07 58.46 -37.20
CA PRO A 11 0.70 57.32 -36.36
C PRO A 11 -0.81 57.37 -36.01
N THR A 12 -1.40 56.27 -35.77
CA THR A 12 -2.60 56.26 -34.95
C THR A 12 -2.54 55.19 -33.89
N LYS A 13 -2.59 55.69 -32.68
CA LYS A 13 -2.72 54.97 -31.43
C LYS A 13 -3.98 54.10 -31.45
N ILE A 14 -3.84 52.78 -31.32
CA ILE A 14 -4.89 51.92 -30.78
C ILE A 14 -4.26 51.13 -29.64
N LEU A 15 -4.55 51.62 -28.47
CA LEU A 15 -4.34 50.98 -27.16
C LEU A 15 -5.20 49.74 -27.11
N ARG A 16 -4.62 48.55 -27.35
CA ARG A 16 -5.19 47.27 -27.01
C ARG A 16 -4.44 46.71 -25.81
N THR A 17 -5.03 46.90 -24.68
CA THR A 17 -4.71 46.21 -23.42
C THR A 17 -4.78 44.71 -23.67
N ALA A 18 -3.66 44.08 -23.99
CA ALA A 18 -3.49 42.63 -23.89
C ALA A 18 -3.31 42.30 -22.42
N ILE A 19 -4.37 41.81 -21.80
CA ILE A 19 -4.34 41.18 -20.49
C ILE A 19 -3.60 39.87 -20.70
N LEU A 20 -2.28 39.90 -20.47
CA LEU A 20 -1.47 38.70 -20.28
C LEU A 20 -1.86 38.11 -18.91
N LEU A 21 -2.77 37.16 -18.91
CA LEU A 21 -2.91 36.22 -17.80
C LEU A 21 -1.63 35.38 -17.73
N PRO A 22 -0.84 35.48 -16.67
CA PRO A 22 0.16 34.47 -16.42
C PRO A 22 -0.60 33.21 -16.01
N TRP A 23 -0.61 32.22 -16.87
CA TRP A 23 -0.88 30.85 -16.47
C TRP A 23 0.25 30.45 -15.53
N LEU A 24 0.00 30.72 -14.27
CA LEU A 24 0.76 30.16 -13.16
C LEU A 24 0.47 28.65 -13.19
N ALA A 25 1.33 27.91 -13.87
CA ALA A 25 1.42 26.49 -13.67
C ALA A 25 1.86 26.29 -12.21
N ALA A 26 0.90 26.29 -11.32
CA ALA A 26 1.07 25.74 -10.00
C ALA A 26 1.36 24.24 -10.21
N ILE A 27 2.64 23.94 -10.35
CA ILE A 27 3.15 22.61 -10.10
C ILE A 27 2.81 22.37 -8.63
N PHE A 28 1.68 21.71 -8.44
CA PHE A 28 1.26 21.22 -7.15
C PHE A 28 2.25 20.10 -6.80
N SER A 29 3.42 20.52 -6.31
CA SER A 29 4.32 19.64 -5.58
C SER A 29 3.55 19.25 -4.33
N MET A 30 2.73 18.22 -4.42
CA MET A 30 2.22 17.57 -3.22
C MET A 30 3.44 17.06 -2.47
N PRO A 31 3.66 17.48 -1.24
CA PRO A 31 4.67 16.85 -0.42
C PRO A 31 4.21 15.39 -0.25
N VAL A 32 4.98 14.47 -0.81
CA VAL A 32 4.80 13.01 -0.68
C VAL A 32 4.74 12.58 0.80
N ASN A 33 5.12 13.46 1.70
CA ASN A 33 5.18 13.19 3.15
C ASN A 33 3.87 13.36 3.92
N ALA A 34 2.81 13.92 3.35
CA ALA A 34 1.56 14.13 4.10
C ALA A 34 0.61 12.93 4.06
N ALA A 35 0.80 12.00 3.12
CA ALA A 35 -0.09 10.84 2.93
C ALA A 35 0.26 9.64 3.82
N LEU A 36 1.37 9.67 4.56
CA LEU A 36 1.87 8.52 5.33
C LEU A 36 1.44 8.50 6.80
N ILE A 37 0.64 9.47 7.25
CA ILE A 37 0.30 9.63 8.67
C ILE A 37 -1.19 9.39 8.98
N GLU A 38 -2.05 9.37 7.97
CA GLU A 38 -3.47 9.07 8.20
C GLU A 38 -3.66 7.56 8.38
N GLY A 39 -3.95 7.15 9.61
CA GLY A 39 -4.34 5.79 9.96
C GLY A 39 -3.41 5.06 10.93
N PHE A 40 -2.23 5.55 11.19
CA PHE A 40 -1.44 5.11 12.32
C PHE A 40 -1.93 5.77 13.63
N PRO A 41 -1.79 5.13 14.80
CA PRO A 41 -0.98 3.94 15.03
C PRO A 41 -1.76 2.62 14.86
N LEU A 42 -1.06 1.59 14.36
CA LEU A 42 -1.46 0.22 14.59
C LEU A 42 -1.23 -0.14 16.06
N ASN A 43 -1.88 -1.21 16.55
CA ASN A 43 -1.55 -1.74 17.88
C ASN A 43 -0.07 -2.18 17.89
N PRO A 44 0.81 -1.56 18.70
CA PRO A 44 2.23 -1.90 18.72
C PRO A 44 2.48 -3.36 19.09
N GLU A 45 1.72 -3.91 20.04
CA GLU A 45 1.84 -5.31 20.47
C GLU A 45 1.58 -6.26 19.30
N LEU A 46 0.56 -5.97 18.48
CA LEU A 46 0.24 -6.77 17.30
C LEU A 46 1.38 -6.72 16.26
N VAL A 47 1.99 -5.56 16.06
CA VAL A 47 3.13 -5.41 15.13
C VAL A 47 4.37 -6.12 15.67
N HIS A 48 4.65 -6.00 16.97
CA HIS A 48 5.78 -6.69 17.61
C HIS A 48 5.67 -8.23 17.52
N GLN A 49 4.48 -8.79 17.53
CA GLN A 49 4.27 -10.23 17.37
C GLN A 49 4.79 -10.77 16.02
N LEU A 50 5.00 -9.92 15.01
CA LEU A 50 5.67 -10.31 13.76
C LEU A 50 7.12 -10.76 13.99
N ASN A 51 7.76 -10.28 15.05
CA ASN A 51 9.09 -10.68 15.51
C ASN A 51 9.05 -11.72 16.65
N GLY A 52 7.90 -12.18 17.09
CA GLY A 52 7.75 -13.18 18.15
C GLY A 52 8.58 -14.45 17.90
N ASP A 53 8.87 -15.21 18.97
CA ASP A 53 9.70 -16.39 18.89
C ASP A 53 9.07 -17.56 18.14
N GLY A 54 7.74 -17.62 18.12
CA GLY A 54 6.96 -18.72 17.60
C GLY A 54 6.27 -18.45 16.27
N ASN A 55 6.22 -19.46 15.39
CA ASN A 55 5.43 -19.36 14.15
C ASN A 55 3.94 -19.06 14.42
N LYS A 56 3.41 -19.53 15.55
CA LYS A 56 2.01 -19.34 15.93
C LYS A 56 1.71 -17.85 16.14
N GLU A 57 2.57 -17.14 16.85
CA GLU A 57 2.45 -15.72 17.12
C GLU A 57 2.57 -14.91 15.83
N LYS A 58 3.62 -15.15 15.05
CA LYS A 58 3.84 -14.50 13.76
C LYS A 58 2.65 -14.68 12.81
N THR A 59 2.14 -15.90 12.69
CA THR A 59 0.99 -16.17 11.80
C THR A 59 -0.30 -15.58 12.33
N ALA A 60 -0.50 -15.52 13.64
CA ALA A 60 -1.65 -14.84 14.25
C ALA A 60 -1.62 -13.34 13.94
N ALA A 61 -0.46 -12.69 14.16
CA ALA A 61 -0.30 -11.27 13.88
C ALA A 61 -0.56 -10.94 12.39
N ILE A 62 -0.03 -11.74 11.46
CA ILE A 62 -0.28 -11.58 10.03
C ILE A 62 -1.79 -11.68 9.73
N LYS A 63 -2.48 -12.67 10.30
CA LYS A 63 -3.92 -12.85 10.11
C LYS A 63 -4.71 -11.67 10.66
N GLU A 64 -4.39 -11.19 11.86
CA GLU A 64 -5.08 -10.04 12.47
C GLU A 64 -4.85 -8.76 11.67
N LEU A 65 -3.62 -8.48 11.24
CA LEU A 65 -3.33 -7.34 10.36
C LEU A 65 -4.11 -7.44 9.03
N THR A 66 -4.26 -8.65 8.48
CA THR A 66 -5.06 -8.88 7.28
C THR A 66 -6.55 -8.58 7.52
N LEU A 67 -7.08 -8.94 8.69
CA LEU A 67 -8.48 -8.63 9.07
C LEU A 67 -8.73 -7.13 9.19
N LEU A 68 -7.76 -6.36 9.63
CA LEU A 68 -7.86 -4.90 9.64
C LEU A 68 -8.06 -4.37 8.21
N ALA A 69 -7.27 -4.86 7.26
CA ALA A 69 -7.25 -4.42 5.87
C ALA A 69 -7.20 -2.89 5.72
N THR A 70 -6.49 -2.23 6.65
CA THR A 70 -6.23 -0.79 6.59
C THR A 70 -4.98 -0.53 5.74
N PRO A 71 -4.81 0.67 5.16
CA PRO A 71 -3.61 1.02 4.40
C PRO A 71 -2.31 0.76 5.18
N GLU A 72 -2.32 1.02 6.48
CA GLU A 72 -1.16 0.85 7.37
C GLU A 72 -0.80 -0.63 7.56
N ALA A 73 -1.80 -1.46 7.82
CA ALA A 73 -1.60 -2.91 7.92
C ALA A 73 -1.09 -3.50 6.59
N ILE A 74 -1.62 -3.01 5.46
CA ILE A 74 -1.14 -3.39 4.12
C ILE A 74 0.33 -2.99 3.94
N GLN A 75 0.72 -1.78 4.35
CA GLN A 75 2.12 -1.32 4.25
C GLN A 75 3.08 -2.21 5.06
N VAL A 76 2.72 -2.56 6.29
CA VAL A 76 3.56 -3.43 7.14
C VAL A 76 3.69 -4.82 6.56
N LEU A 77 2.57 -5.45 6.13
CA LEU A 77 2.61 -6.77 5.53
C LEU A 77 3.31 -6.79 4.17
N THR A 78 3.19 -5.73 3.39
CA THR A 78 3.92 -5.56 2.14
C THR A 78 5.43 -5.42 2.41
N ALA A 79 5.83 -4.64 3.41
CA ALA A 79 7.24 -4.53 3.80
C ALA A 79 7.81 -5.87 4.24
N LEU A 80 7.04 -6.68 4.99
CA LEU A 80 7.43 -8.02 5.37
C LEU A 80 7.56 -8.96 4.15
N ALA A 81 6.65 -8.87 3.20
CA ALA A 81 6.66 -9.70 1.99
C ALA A 81 7.79 -9.34 1.02
N GLU A 82 8.22 -8.08 1.02
CA GLU A 82 9.29 -7.54 0.18
C GLU A 82 10.64 -7.47 0.90
N ASP A 83 10.77 -8.14 2.04
CA ASP A 83 12.00 -8.18 2.83
C ASP A 83 12.51 -6.78 3.25
N ARG A 84 11.58 -5.83 3.49
CA ARG A 84 11.85 -4.44 3.92
C ARG A 84 11.46 -4.15 5.37
N LEU A 85 11.06 -5.18 6.11
CA LEU A 85 10.81 -5.07 7.54
C LEU A 85 12.07 -5.46 8.29
N MET A 86 12.59 -4.53 9.09
CA MET A 86 13.86 -4.65 9.79
C MET A 86 13.63 -4.65 11.29
N ILE A 87 14.53 -5.28 12.01
CA ILE A 87 14.60 -5.29 13.47
C ILE A 87 15.77 -4.40 13.87
N ALA A 88 15.56 -3.46 14.76
CA ALA A 88 16.60 -2.59 15.28
C ALA A 88 16.60 -2.60 16.81
N GLY A 89 17.76 -2.25 17.39
CA GLY A 89 17.99 -2.22 18.83
C GLY A 89 18.48 -3.54 19.42
N ASP A 90 19.14 -3.44 20.55
CA ASP A 90 19.82 -4.55 21.25
C ASP A 90 18.87 -5.68 21.65
N SER A 91 17.60 -5.37 21.87
CA SER A 91 16.54 -6.32 22.27
C SER A 91 15.63 -6.75 21.13
N GLY A 92 15.83 -6.23 19.90
CA GLY A 92 14.93 -6.50 18.77
C GLY A 92 13.55 -5.90 18.94
N GLU A 93 13.41 -4.88 19.79
CA GLU A 93 12.11 -4.31 20.15
C GLU A 93 11.54 -3.37 19.09
N LEU A 94 12.38 -2.78 18.25
CA LEU A 94 11.96 -1.82 17.27
C LEU A 94 11.83 -2.46 15.89
N LEU A 95 10.61 -2.56 15.39
CA LEU A 95 10.36 -2.98 14.01
C LEU A 95 10.28 -1.75 13.11
N LEU A 96 11.14 -1.73 12.11
CA LEU A 96 11.25 -0.64 11.16
C LEU A 96 10.86 -1.09 9.75
N ARG A 97 10.01 -0.30 9.11
CA ARG A 97 9.74 -0.42 7.68
C ARG A 97 10.71 0.49 6.93
N VAL A 98 11.55 -0.09 6.07
CA VAL A 98 12.56 0.66 5.32
C VAL A 98 12.06 1.00 3.91
N GLU A 99 12.20 2.25 3.51
CA GLU A 99 11.87 2.77 2.19
C GLU A 99 13.02 3.65 1.67
N GLY A 100 13.85 3.07 0.79
CA GLY A 100 15.07 3.72 0.33
C GLY A 100 16.03 3.96 1.50
N GLU A 101 16.41 5.22 1.72
CA GLU A 101 17.30 5.63 2.82
C GLU A 101 16.56 6.00 4.11
N LYS A 102 15.24 5.84 4.16
CA LYS A 102 14.41 6.19 5.30
C LYS A 102 13.92 4.97 6.03
N ALA A 103 13.79 5.10 7.35
CA ALA A 103 13.18 4.11 8.20
C ALA A 103 11.94 4.70 8.90
N PHE A 104 10.90 3.91 9.04
CA PHE A 104 9.67 4.28 9.72
C PHE A 104 9.34 3.22 10.75
N ASP A 105 8.98 3.65 11.95
CA ASP A 105 8.43 2.75 12.95
C ASP A 105 7.19 2.03 12.40
N ALA A 106 7.21 0.71 12.40
CA ALA A 106 6.19 -0.09 11.75
C ALA A 106 4.80 0.02 12.41
N ALA A 107 4.74 0.31 13.70
CA ALA A 107 3.48 0.45 14.42
C ALA A 107 2.91 1.87 14.35
N THR A 108 3.76 2.89 14.39
CA THR A 108 3.33 4.28 14.47
C THR A 108 3.42 5.05 13.16
N GLY A 109 4.13 4.52 12.17
CA GLY A 109 4.39 5.18 10.89
C GLY A 109 5.31 6.40 10.98
N LYS A 110 5.88 6.69 12.15
CA LYS A 110 6.77 7.84 12.34
C LYS A 110 8.16 7.56 11.75
N GLU A 111 8.71 8.55 11.06
CA GLU A 111 10.09 8.48 10.56
C GLU A 111 11.07 8.42 11.74
N VAL A 112 12.00 7.47 11.69
CA VAL A 112 13.07 7.29 12.67
C VAL A 112 14.34 7.90 12.11
N SER A 113 14.87 8.91 12.80
CA SER A 113 16.07 9.62 12.38
C SER A 113 16.97 9.91 13.60
N PRO A 114 18.26 9.60 13.55
CA PRO A 114 18.95 8.92 12.43
C PRO A 114 18.48 7.47 12.23
N VAL A 115 18.63 6.94 11.03
CA VAL A 115 18.38 5.53 10.75
C VAL A 115 19.40 4.70 11.53
N PRO A 116 18.98 3.68 12.31
CA PRO A 116 19.91 2.81 13.03
C PRO A 116 20.90 2.14 12.09
N GLU A 117 22.18 2.08 12.49
CA GLU A 117 23.22 1.43 11.70
C GLU A 117 23.11 -0.11 11.79
N ASP A 118 22.73 -0.62 12.95
CA ASP A 118 22.57 -2.04 13.21
C ASP A 118 21.09 -2.42 13.08
N MET A 119 20.75 -2.96 11.92
CA MET A 119 19.42 -3.49 11.64
C MET A 119 19.52 -4.89 11.06
N ASP A 120 18.77 -5.81 11.62
CA ASP A 120 18.63 -7.17 11.11
C ASP A 120 17.33 -7.29 10.31
N GLN A 121 17.37 -7.98 9.20
CA GLN A 121 16.20 -8.21 8.38
C GLN A 121 15.29 -9.27 9.00
N LEU A 122 13.99 -8.98 9.08
CA LEU A 122 12.99 -9.92 9.55
C LEU A 122 12.61 -10.89 8.41
N TYR A 123 13.12 -12.12 8.46
CA TYR A 123 12.82 -13.14 7.46
C TYR A 123 11.68 -14.05 7.89
N PRO A 124 10.55 -14.07 7.17
CA PRO A 124 9.52 -15.07 7.39
C PRO A 124 10.00 -16.45 6.91
N ASN A 125 9.96 -17.46 7.77
CA ASN A 125 10.24 -18.84 7.35
C ASN A 125 9.11 -19.39 6.45
N ASN A 126 9.31 -20.56 5.86
CA ASN A 126 8.36 -21.12 4.89
C ASN A 126 6.92 -21.23 5.41
N ARG A 127 6.73 -21.59 6.69
CA ARG A 127 5.39 -21.70 7.29
C ARG A 127 4.71 -20.34 7.42
N VAL A 128 5.44 -19.34 7.87
CA VAL A 128 4.96 -17.95 7.97
C VAL A 128 4.71 -17.36 6.58
N ARG A 129 5.59 -17.65 5.62
CA ARG A 129 5.49 -17.20 4.23
C ARG A 129 4.21 -17.70 3.54
N VAL A 130 3.77 -18.92 3.80
CA VAL A 130 2.50 -19.45 3.26
C VAL A 130 1.32 -18.59 3.73
N VAL A 131 1.25 -18.29 5.02
CA VAL A 131 0.18 -17.45 5.59
C VAL A 131 0.27 -16.03 5.04
N LEU A 132 1.47 -15.47 4.96
CA LEU A 132 1.71 -14.13 4.40
C LEU A 132 1.25 -14.04 2.94
N ASN A 133 1.58 -15.01 2.10
CA ASN A 133 1.17 -15.03 0.70
C ASN A 133 -0.35 -15.05 0.55
N THR A 134 -1.05 -15.90 1.33
CA THR A 134 -2.52 -15.92 1.35
C THR A 134 -3.09 -14.58 1.79
N SER A 135 -2.53 -13.99 2.84
CA SER A 135 -2.91 -12.67 3.35
C SER A 135 -2.71 -11.58 2.30
N MET A 136 -1.59 -11.57 1.60
CA MET A 136 -1.33 -10.61 0.52
C MET A 136 -2.32 -10.76 -0.64
N SER A 137 -2.69 -11.99 -1.01
CA SER A 137 -3.72 -12.21 -2.03
C SER A 137 -5.07 -11.67 -1.58
N ILE A 138 -5.47 -11.88 -0.32
CA ILE A 138 -6.71 -11.33 0.25
C ILE A 138 -6.67 -9.79 0.23
N LEU A 139 -5.56 -9.17 0.62
CA LEU A 139 -5.42 -7.71 0.63
C LEU A 139 -5.43 -7.11 -0.78
N LYS A 140 -4.92 -7.82 -1.78
CA LYS A 140 -5.00 -7.41 -3.20
C LYS A 140 -6.44 -7.35 -3.72
N LEU A 141 -7.41 -8.02 -3.10
CA LEU A 141 -8.83 -7.90 -3.44
C LEU A 141 -9.39 -6.49 -3.19
N PHE A 142 -8.70 -5.65 -2.43
CA PHE A 142 -9.07 -4.23 -2.22
C PHE A 142 -8.41 -3.29 -3.23
N ASN A 143 -7.61 -3.80 -4.17
CA ASN A 143 -6.91 -2.98 -5.14
C ASN A 143 -7.92 -2.27 -6.08
N PRO A 144 -7.70 -0.99 -6.45
CA PRO A 144 -8.56 -0.30 -7.42
C PRO A 144 -8.51 -0.93 -8.82
N ASP A 145 -7.38 -1.55 -9.19
CA ASP A 145 -7.21 -2.22 -10.47
C ASP A 145 -7.97 -3.56 -10.49
N ARG A 146 -8.87 -3.72 -11.49
CA ARG A 146 -9.67 -4.92 -11.68
C ARG A 146 -8.82 -6.17 -11.91
N ASP A 147 -7.80 -6.05 -12.73
CA ASP A 147 -7.01 -7.22 -13.15
C ASP A 147 -6.19 -7.77 -11.97
N ILE A 148 -5.69 -6.88 -11.11
CA ILE A 148 -5.02 -7.27 -9.85
C ILE A 148 -6.01 -7.99 -8.92
N ARG A 149 -7.26 -7.49 -8.80
CA ARG A 149 -8.28 -8.17 -7.98
C ARG A 149 -8.67 -9.53 -8.54
N LEU A 150 -8.81 -9.63 -9.86
CA LEU A 150 -9.16 -10.90 -10.52
C LEU A 150 -8.06 -11.94 -10.35
N GLU A 151 -6.80 -11.55 -10.55
CA GLU A 151 -5.64 -12.42 -10.32
C GLU A 151 -5.59 -12.89 -8.87
N ALA A 152 -5.80 -11.99 -7.92
CA ALA A 152 -5.84 -12.32 -6.49
C ALA A 152 -6.97 -13.31 -6.16
N ALA A 153 -8.16 -13.12 -6.69
CA ALA A 153 -9.28 -14.03 -6.49
C ALA A 153 -8.99 -15.44 -7.03
N LYS A 154 -8.45 -15.55 -8.23
CA LYS A 154 -8.01 -16.81 -8.83
C LYS A 154 -6.91 -17.49 -8.04
N GLN A 155 -5.92 -16.72 -7.56
CA GLN A 155 -4.85 -17.25 -6.73
C GLN A 155 -5.36 -17.85 -5.41
N ILE A 156 -6.35 -17.23 -4.77
CA ILE A 156 -6.97 -17.77 -3.55
C ILE A 156 -7.75 -19.05 -3.86
N GLU A 157 -8.48 -19.08 -4.96
CA GLU A 157 -9.19 -20.27 -5.43
C GLU A 157 -8.25 -21.44 -5.69
N ASP A 158 -7.18 -21.22 -6.47
CA ASP A 158 -6.19 -22.24 -6.87
C ASP A 158 -5.46 -22.85 -5.66
N THR A 159 -5.25 -22.09 -4.60
CA THR A 159 -4.67 -22.58 -3.35
C THR A 159 -5.64 -23.39 -2.49
N GLY A 160 -6.87 -23.55 -2.94
CA GLY A 160 -7.92 -24.27 -2.25
C GLY A 160 -8.61 -23.46 -1.17
N GLY A 161 -8.64 -22.13 -1.33
CA GLY A 161 -9.27 -21.19 -0.43
C GLY A 161 -8.31 -20.66 0.64
N ALA A 162 -8.87 -20.09 1.68
CA ALA A 162 -8.17 -19.47 2.78
C ALA A 162 -8.64 -20.05 4.13
N ASP A 163 -8.04 -19.59 5.22
CA ASP A 163 -8.48 -19.92 6.58
C ASP A 163 -9.84 -19.25 6.87
N GLU A 164 -10.69 -19.91 7.65
CA GLU A 164 -12.02 -19.41 8.03
C GLU A 164 -12.00 -18.03 8.68
N ILE A 165 -10.91 -17.71 9.37
CA ILE A 165 -10.72 -16.40 9.98
C ILE A 165 -10.85 -15.24 8.99
N PHE A 166 -10.64 -15.49 7.68
CA PHE A 166 -10.72 -14.46 6.65
C PHE A 166 -12.13 -14.24 6.06
N LEU A 167 -13.13 -15.04 6.45
CA LEU A 167 -14.51 -14.85 5.99
C LEU A 167 -15.02 -13.41 6.17
N PRO A 168 -14.81 -12.73 7.32
CA PRO A 168 -15.28 -11.36 7.50
C PRO A 168 -14.64 -10.35 6.53
N VAL A 169 -13.37 -10.52 6.16
CA VAL A 169 -12.72 -9.64 5.21
C VAL A 169 -13.21 -9.90 3.78
N MET A 170 -13.47 -11.16 3.43
CA MET A 170 -14.08 -11.52 2.15
C MET A 170 -15.49 -10.97 2.00
N ASP A 171 -16.29 -10.94 3.07
CA ASP A 171 -17.60 -10.29 3.08
C ASP A 171 -17.51 -8.80 2.79
N ARG A 172 -16.51 -8.12 3.34
CA ARG A 172 -16.25 -6.70 3.03
C ARG A 172 -15.85 -6.48 1.57
N VAL A 173 -15.09 -7.40 0.99
CA VAL A 173 -14.74 -7.35 -0.44
C VAL A 173 -16.00 -7.52 -1.28
N LEU A 174 -16.80 -8.56 -1.05
CA LEU A 174 -18.03 -8.84 -1.81
C LEU A 174 -19.03 -7.68 -1.74
N ALA A 175 -19.11 -6.99 -0.61
CA ALA A 175 -20.00 -5.84 -0.44
C ALA A 175 -19.61 -4.63 -1.33
N LYS A 176 -18.33 -4.52 -1.70
CA LYS A 176 -17.79 -3.42 -2.50
C LYS A 176 -17.51 -3.79 -3.95
N GLU A 177 -17.32 -5.08 -4.25
CA GLU A 177 -16.99 -5.54 -5.59
C GLU A 177 -18.17 -5.32 -6.55
N SER A 178 -17.87 -4.85 -7.74
CA SER A 178 -18.87 -4.63 -8.80
C SER A 178 -18.75 -5.66 -9.94
N ASP A 179 -17.57 -6.26 -10.09
CA ASP A 179 -17.31 -7.23 -11.15
C ASP A 179 -17.94 -8.59 -10.83
N SER A 180 -18.72 -9.14 -11.78
CA SER A 180 -19.46 -10.38 -11.57
C SER A 180 -18.56 -11.62 -11.52
N GLU A 181 -17.48 -11.64 -12.32
CA GLU A 181 -16.51 -12.75 -12.35
C GLU A 181 -15.79 -12.86 -11.02
N ILE A 182 -15.32 -11.74 -10.48
CA ILE A 182 -14.62 -11.69 -9.18
C ILE A 182 -15.58 -12.09 -8.05
N LYS A 183 -16.82 -11.61 -8.07
CA LYS A 183 -17.85 -12.02 -7.09
C LYS A 183 -18.10 -13.52 -7.09
N GLU A 184 -18.20 -14.11 -8.26
CA GLU A 184 -18.43 -15.55 -8.41
C GLU A 184 -17.29 -16.35 -7.79
N ILE A 185 -16.04 -16.00 -8.12
CA ILE A 185 -14.83 -16.65 -7.58
C ILE A 185 -14.80 -16.53 -6.06
N ILE A 186 -14.98 -15.32 -5.50
CA ILE A 186 -14.92 -15.11 -4.04
C ILE A 186 -16.07 -15.86 -3.34
N THR A 187 -17.24 -15.92 -3.95
CA THR A 187 -18.37 -16.68 -3.40
C THR A 187 -18.06 -18.17 -3.36
N LEU A 188 -17.44 -18.71 -4.41
CA LEU A 188 -16.99 -20.09 -4.46
C LEU A 188 -15.92 -20.36 -3.38
N VAL A 189 -14.91 -19.50 -3.28
CA VAL A 189 -13.87 -19.60 -2.24
C VAL A 189 -14.49 -19.65 -0.83
N LYS A 190 -15.45 -18.78 -0.54
CA LYS A 190 -16.17 -18.81 0.74
C LYS A 190 -16.90 -20.13 0.99
N ALA A 191 -17.55 -20.67 -0.02
CA ALA A 191 -18.21 -21.97 0.07
C ALA A 191 -17.21 -23.11 0.36
N MET A 192 -16.04 -23.08 -0.30
CA MET A 192 -14.95 -24.05 -0.06
C MET A 192 -14.43 -23.99 1.39
N ILE A 193 -14.30 -22.79 1.96
CA ILE A 193 -13.90 -22.60 3.35
C ILE A 193 -14.94 -23.22 4.30
N GLY A 194 -16.23 -22.94 4.08
CA GLY A 194 -17.31 -23.46 4.90
C GLY A 194 -17.41 -24.99 4.91
N VAL A 195 -17.10 -25.65 3.79
CA VAL A 195 -17.05 -27.12 3.72
C VAL A 195 -15.88 -27.72 4.50
N LYS A 196 -14.74 -27.05 4.52
CA LYS A 196 -13.56 -27.54 5.27
C LYS A 196 -13.70 -27.40 6.79
N SER A 197 -14.55 -26.49 7.25
CA SER A 197 -14.78 -26.20 8.67
C SER A 197 -15.89 -27.05 9.30
N SER A 198 -16.61 -27.85 8.51
CA SER A 198 -17.70 -28.75 8.92
C SER A 198 -17.20 -30.16 9.19
#